data_49b93df00f06651d690c7f54813d8c68
#
_entry.id   49b93df00f06651d690c7f54813d8c68
#
_cell.length_a   1.000
_cell.length_b   1.000
_cell.length_c   1.000
_cell.angle_alpha   90.00
_cell.angle_beta   90.00
_cell.angle_gamma   90.00
#
_symmetry.space_group_name_H-M   'P 1'
#
loop_
_entity.id
_entity.type
_entity.pdbx_description
1 polymer ?
#
loop_
_entity_poly.entity_id
_entity_poly.type
_entity_poly.pdbx_seq_one_letter_code
_entity_poly.pdbx_strand_id
1 'polypeptide(L)'
;MKPGSRTAAILSGGAGTRIGGREKGLLPFGSSTFIEKKITDLAGVFDSILIVTARPGVYRFLDGGTSPRVRVVEDLVEGSGALGGIYTALRTAADETAPAAGEKKPLFITTSDTPFLVPELARVLFSRAREGGCDVFISRWNGMIEPLCGVYSPRCIPAIEEILPKRKIRLFYPLVTTGYLPEEKVREIDPEGKSFVNINTEEDYRRHIGPGL
;
A
#
# COMPACT_ATOMS: atom_id res chain seq x y z
N MET A 1 12.13 -14.24 6.06
CA MET A 1 11.98 -13.01 6.87
C MET A 1 12.37 -13.30 8.31
N LYS A 2 12.96 -12.31 9.02
CA LYS A 2 13.22 -12.47 10.48
C LYS A 2 11.89 -12.57 11.23
N PRO A 3 11.80 -13.38 12.33
CA PRO A 3 10.61 -13.38 13.19
C PRO A 3 10.34 -11.96 13.68
N GLY A 4 9.09 -11.48 13.53
CA GLY A 4 8.72 -10.10 13.92
C GLY A 4 8.89 -9.03 12.84
N SER A 5 9.40 -9.35 11.64
CA SER A 5 9.57 -8.39 10.52
C SER A 5 8.25 -7.73 10.13
N ARG A 6 8.25 -6.40 10.06
CA ARG A 6 7.13 -5.57 9.60
C ARG A 6 7.24 -5.40 8.09
N THR A 7 6.15 -5.65 7.38
CA THR A 7 6.13 -5.57 5.92
C THR A 7 5.10 -4.55 5.45
N ALA A 8 5.49 -3.72 4.47
CA ALA A 8 4.58 -2.88 3.70
C ALA A 8 4.51 -3.37 2.25
N ALA A 9 3.40 -3.07 1.57
CA ALA A 9 3.29 -3.24 0.13
C ALA A 9 2.87 -1.91 -0.52
N ILE A 10 3.58 -1.56 -1.59
CA ILE A 10 3.29 -0.41 -2.45
C ILE A 10 2.67 -0.97 -3.72
N LEU A 11 1.39 -0.66 -3.94
CA LEU A 11 0.69 -1.04 -5.15
C LEU A 11 1.04 -0.02 -6.25
N SER A 12 1.68 -0.48 -7.31
CA SER A 12 2.11 0.35 -8.44
C SER A 12 1.58 -0.22 -9.75
N GLY A 13 0.24 -0.26 -9.86
CA GLY A 13 -0.47 -0.85 -10.99
C GLY A 13 -1.91 -0.38 -11.08
N GLY A 14 -2.59 -0.74 -12.19
CA GLY A 14 -4.00 -0.45 -12.43
C GLY A 14 -4.24 0.36 -13.71
N ALA A 15 -5.52 0.55 -14.07
CA ALA A 15 -5.91 1.41 -15.20
C ALA A 15 -5.50 2.87 -14.89
N GLY A 16 -4.76 3.52 -15.81
CA GLY A 16 -4.31 4.90 -15.60
C GLY A 16 -3.00 5.05 -14.82
N THR A 17 -2.13 4.04 -14.86
CA THR A 17 -0.80 4.08 -14.23
C THR A 17 0.17 5.10 -14.83
N ARG A 18 -0.20 5.77 -15.94
CA ARG A 18 0.67 6.69 -16.67
C ARG A 18 0.15 8.11 -16.65
N ILE A 19 1.08 9.05 -16.47
CA ILE A 19 0.87 10.49 -16.66
C ILE A 19 1.94 10.96 -17.64
N GLY A 20 1.55 11.67 -18.70
CA GLY A 20 2.49 12.08 -19.74
C GLY A 20 3.28 10.90 -20.37
N GLY A 21 2.66 9.71 -20.45
CA GLY A 21 3.32 8.50 -20.96
C GLY A 21 4.24 7.78 -19.96
N ARG A 22 4.47 8.34 -18.76
CA ARG A 22 5.34 7.78 -17.72
C ARG A 22 4.55 7.02 -16.67
N GLU A 23 5.15 6.01 -16.07
CA GLU A 23 4.63 5.35 -14.88
C GLU A 23 4.52 6.33 -13.72
N LYS A 24 3.36 6.35 -13.04
CA LYS A 24 3.13 7.26 -11.91
C LYS A 24 4.18 7.11 -10.81
N GLY A 25 4.55 5.87 -10.48
CA GLY A 25 5.59 5.62 -9.47
C GLY A 25 6.96 6.18 -9.86
N LEU A 26 7.23 6.41 -11.15
CA LEU A 26 8.48 6.98 -11.65
C LEU A 26 8.39 8.49 -11.93
N LEU A 27 7.31 9.15 -11.57
CA LEU A 27 7.22 10.60 -11.68
C LEU A 27 8.24 11.27 -10.75
N PRO A 28 8.88 12.36 -11.20
CA PRO A 28 9.86 13.09 -10.41
C PRO A 28 9.28 13.64 -9.10
N PHE A 29 10.08 13.58 -8.05
CA PHE A 29 9.83 14.20 -6.75
C PHE A 29 11.12 14.79 -6.20
N GLY A 30 11.41 16.04 -6.53
CA GLY A 30 12.71 16.62 -6.26
C GLY A 30 13.84 15.87 -7.00
N SER A 31 14.81 15.36 -6.25
CA SER A 31 15.92 14.55 -6.78
C SER A 31 15.63 13.05 -6.87
N SER A 32 14.43 12.61 -6.53
CA SER A 32 14.01 11.20 -6.52
C SER A 32 12.74 10.99 -7.36
N THR A 33 12.13 9.82 -7.29
CA THR A 33 10.83 9.49 -7.86
C THR A 33 9.80 9.25 -6.76
N PHE A 34 8.50 9.21 -7.10
CA PHE A 34 7.43 8.90 -6.15
C PHE A 34 7.66 7.58 -5.41
N ILE A 35 8.09 6.54 -6.15
CA ILE A 35 8.32 5.22 -5.55
C ILE A 35 9.53 5.24 -4.60
N GLU A 36 10.63 5.91 -4.97
CA GLU A 36 11.82 6.04 -4.12
C GLU A 36 11.51 6.85 -2.86
N LYS A 37 10.77 7.95 -3.00
CA LYS A 37 10.26 8.73 -1.86
C LYS A 37 9.42 7.86 -0.93
N LYS A 38 8.49 7.07 -1.48
CA LYS A 38 7.64 6.17 -0.71
C LYS A 38 8.46 5.09 0.02
N ILE A 39 9.45 4.51 -0.64
CA ILE A 39 10.37 3.54 -0.02
C ILE A 39 11.11 4.20 1.15
N THR A 40 11.62 5.42 0.96
CA THR A 40 12.32 6.19 2.00
C THR A 40 11.41 6.46 3.20
N ASP A 41 10.16 6.88 2.97
CA ASP A 41 9.19 7.16 4.03
C ASP A 41 8.85 5.89 4.83
N LEU A 42 8.74 4.76 4.16
CA LEU A 42 8.40 3.49 4.81
C LEU A 42 9.59 2.81 5.49
N ALA A 43 10.82 3.11 5.09
CA ALA A 43 12.05 2.51 5.60
C ALA A 43 12.23 2.70 7.12
N GLY A 44 11.76 3.83 7.68
CA GLY A 44 11.77 4.10 9.12
C GLY A 44 10.75 3.29 9.94
N VAL A 45 9.81 2.63 9.26
CA VAL A 45 8.70 1.91 9.89
C VAL A 45 8.73 0.42 9.59
N PHE A 46 9.12 0.01 8.38
CA PHE A 46 9.03 -1.36 7.88
C PHE A 46 10.40 -1.93 7.52
N ASP A 47 10.60 -3.20 7.82
CA ASP A 47 11.84 -3.94 7.55
C ASP A 47 11.87 -4.51 6.12
N SER A 48 10.69 -4.66 5.49
CA SER A 48 10.52 -5.21 4.15
C SER A 48 9.43 -4.46 3.39
N ILE A 49 9.66 -4.23 2.09
CA ILE A 49 8.72 -3.54 1.20
C ILE A 49 8.53 -4.39 -0.05
N LEU A 50 7.27 -4.70 -0.36
CA LEU A 50 6.88 -5.31 -1.63
C LEU A 50 6.40 -4.20 -2.58
N ILE A 51 6.87 -4.21 -3.82
CA ILE A 51 6.33 -3.38 -4.91
C ILE A 51 5.52 -4.31 -5.79
N VAL A 52 4.19 -4.20 -5.73
CA VAL A 52 3.27 -5.01 -6.53
C VAL A 52 2.92 -4.25 -7.80
N THR A 53 3.19 -4.84 -8.95
CA THR A 53 3.01 -4.19 -10.26
C THR A 53 2.72 -5.19 -11.36
N ALA A 54 1.94 -4.80 -12.38
CA ALA A 54 1.77 -5.59 -13.61
C ALA A 54 3.03 -5.52 -14.52
N ARG A 55 4.00 -4.64 -14.23
CA ARG A 55 5.21 -4.44 -15.04
C ARG A 55 6.48 -4.46 -14.19
N PRO A 56 6.88 -5.63 -13.67
CA PRO A 56 8.02 -5.74 -12.77
C PRO A 56 9.33 -5.25 -13.40
N GLY A 57 9.50 -5.40 -14.71
CA GLY A 57 10.71 -4.94 -15.42
C GLY A 57 10.99 -3.45 -15.25
N VAL A 58 9.96 -2.63 -15.07
CA VAL A 58 10.09 -1.16 -14.89
C VAL A 58 10.68 -0.79 -13.53
N TYR A 59 10.49 -1.63 -12.51
CA TYR A 59 10.90 -1.37 -11.13
C TYR A 59 12.04 -2.28 -10.63
N ARG A 60 12.56 -3.21 -11.46
CA ARG A 60 13.60 -4.17 -11.04
C ARG A 60 14.87 -3.53 -10.50
N PHE A 61 15.19 -2.31 -10.90
CA PHE A 61 16.33 -1.56 -10.36
C PHE A 61 16.22 -1.24 -8.87
N LEU A 62 15.02 -1.37 -8.29
CA LEU A 62 14.75 -1.18 -6.86
C LEU A 62 14.88 -2.48 -6.06
N ASP A 63 14.99 -3.63 -6.75
CA ASP A 63 15.03 -4.95 -6.11
C ASP A 63 16.32 -5.15 -5.34
N GLY A 64 16.23 -5.46 -4.05
CA GLY A 64 17.41 -5.67 -3.22
C GLY A 64 17.37 -4.89 -1.89
N GLY A 65 18.56 -4.46 -1.46
CA GLY A 65 18.71 -3.78 -0.18
C GLY A 65 18.63 -4.73 1.03
N THR A 66 19.03 -4.23 2.18
CA THR A 66 19.02 -4.99 3.44
C THR A 66 18.14 -4.36 4.50
N SER A 67 17.88 -3.04 4.41
CA SER A 67 17.06 -2.32 5.37
C SER A 67 16.54 -0.99 4.77
N PRO A 68 15.30 -0.95 4.30
CA PRO A 68 14.39 -2.07 4.11
C PRO A 68 14.83 -3.00 2.97
N ARG A 69 14.43 -4.26 3.05
CA ARG A 69 14.56 -5.18 1.90
C ARG A 69 13.42 -4.87 0.93
N VAL A 70 13.74 -4.42 -0.27
CA VAL A 70 12.76 -4.17 -1.32
C VAL A 70 12.67 -5.38 -2.26
N ARG A 71 11.45 -5.74 -2.65
CA ARG A 71 11.16 -6.78 -3.64
C ARG A 71 10.08 -6.34 -4.59
N VAL A 72 10.37 -6.51 -5.87
CA VAL A 72 9.40 -6.25 -6.94
C VAL A 72 8.72 -7.57 -7.30
N VAL A 73 7.39 -7.58 -7.21
CA VAL A 73 6.55 -8.76 -7.49
C VAL A 73 5.52 -8.44 -8.57
N GLU A 74 5.28 -9.43 -9.42
CA GLU A 74 4.29 -9.31 -10.47
C GLU A 74 2.87 -9.48 -9.90
N ASP A 75 1.93 -8.65 -10.35
CA ASP A 75 0.51 -8.77 -9.95
C ASP A 75 -0.06 -10.09 -10.47
N LEU A 76 -0.52 -10.94 -9.56
CA LEU A 76 -1.07 -12.26 -9.86
C LEU A 76 -2.42 -12.19 -10.59
N VAL A 77 -3.14 -11.06 -10.47
CA VAL A 77 -4.51 -10.92 -11.01
C VAL A 77 -4.64 -9.63 -11.79
N GLU A 78 -4.18 -9.68 -13.02
CA GLU A 78 -4.21 -8.52 -13.91
C GLU A 78 -5.63 -7.94 -14.07
N GLY A 79 -5.72 -6.61 -14.08
CA GLY A 79 -6.98 -5.90 -14.29
C GLY A 79 -7.97 -5.93 -13.13
N SER A 80 -7.62 -6.49 -11.96
CA SER A 80 -8.48 -6.50 -10.77
C SER A 80 -8.29 -5.26 -9.87
N GLY A 81 -7.55 -4.28 -10.33
CA GLY A 81 -7.34 -3.01 -9.64
C GLY A 81 -6.71 -3.18 -8.25
N ALA A 82 -7.10 -2.33 -7.32
CA ALA A 82 -6.55 -2.34 -5.97
C ALA A 82 -6.73 -3.68 -5.23
N LEU A 83 -7.85 -4.37 -5.47
CA LEU A 83 -8.14 -5.65 -4.82
C LEU A 83 -7.17 -6.75 -5.27
N GLY A 84 -6.82 -6.78 -6.57
CA GLY A 84 -5.80 -7.70 -7.10
C GLY A 84 -4.43 -7.45 -6.50
N GLY A 85 -4.02 -6.18 -6.41
CA GLY A 85 -2.76 -5.81 -5.80
C GLY A 85 -2.67 -6.17 -4.29
N ILE A 86 -3.76 -5.96 -3.53
CA ILE A 86 -3.84 -6.39 -2.12
C ILE A 86 -3.74 -7.91 -2.02
N TYR A 87 -4.46 -8.64 -2.87
CA TYR A 87 -4.41 -10.11 -2.93
C TYR A 87 -2.98 -10.60 -3.19
N THR A 88 -2.34 -10.06 -4.22
CA THR A 88 -0.96 -10.39 -4.59
C THR A 88 0.01 -10.15 -3.43
N ALA A 89 -0.09 -8.98 -2.77
CA ALA A 89 0.75 -8.66 -1.63
C ALA A 89 0.59 -9.68 -0.48
N LEU A 90 -0.67 -10.01 -0.13
CA LEU A 90 -0.99 -10.95 0.95
C LEU A 90 -0.54 -12.38 0.61
N ARG A 91 -0.75 -12.85 -0.62
CA ARG A 91 -0.29 -14.17 -1.08
C ARG A 91 1.23 -14.27 -1.04
N THR A 92 1.93 -13.28 -1.61
CA THR A 92 3.41 -13.23 -1.61
C THR A 92 3.97 -13.28 -0.18
N ALA A 93 3.41 -12.52 0.74
CA ALA A 93 3.87 -12.51 2.11
C ALA A 93 3.54 -13.80 2.87
N ALA A 94 2.42 -14.44 2.57
CA ALA A 94 2.04 -15.73 3.16
C ALA A 94 2.96 -16.88 2.70
N ASP A 95 3.34 -16.90 1.43
CA ASP A 95 4.20 -17.93 0.85
C ASP A 95 5.66 -17.85 1.37
N GLU A 96 6.13 -16.65 1.74
CA GLU A 96 7.49 -16.44 2.29
C GLU A 96 7.63 -16.80 3.77
N THR A 97 6.57 -16.74 4.49
CA THR A 97 6.54 -17.19 5.88
C THR A 97 6.12 -18.64 5.89
N ALA A 98 7.08 -19.58 5.76
CA ALA A 98 6.82 -20.96 6.16
C ALA A 98 6.21 -20.93 7.58
N PRO A 99 5.05 -21.55 7.81
CA PRO A 99 4.33 -21.38 9.06
C PRO A 99 5.07 -22.09 10.19
N ALA A 100 5.94 -21.35 10.91
CA ALA A 100 6.11 -21.65 12.30
C ALA A 100 4.78 -21.32 12.95
N ALA A 101 3.95 -22.34 13.18
CA ALA A 101 2.69 -22.33 13.93
C ALA A 101 1.93 -20.98 13.97
N GLY A 102 1.05 -20.74 13.01
CA GLY A 102 -0.17 -19.93 13.22
C GLY A 102 -0.08 -18.41 13.06
N GLU A 103 1.07 -17.78 12.96
CA GLU A 103 1.18 -16.33 12.93
C GLU A 103 1.13 -15.77 11.48
N LYS A 104 -0.07 -15.45 10.99
CA LYS A 104 -0.25 -14.75 9.72
C LYS A 104 0.00 -13.26 9.93
N LYS A 105 1.15 -12.76 9.50
CA LYS A 105 1.57 -11.38 9.72
C LYS A 105 0.81 -10.40 8.82
N PRO A 106 0.20 -9.34 9.39
CA PRO A 106 -0.46 -8.33 8.61
C PRO A 106 0.54 -7.50 7.80
N LEU A 107 0.07 -6.90 6.68
CA LEU A 107 0.83 -5.98 5.85
C LEU A 107 0.17 -4.60 5.84
N PHE A 108 1.01 -3.56 5.85
CA PHE A 108 0.56 -2.22 5.51
C PHE A 108 0.47 -2.09 3.98
N ILE A 109 -0.64 -1.57 3.50
CA ILE A 109 -0.91 -1.36 2.07
C ILE A 109 -0.97 0.14 1.78
N THR A 110 -0.25 0.56 0.74
CA THR A 110 -0.30 1.91 0.18
C THR A 110 -0.13 1.86 -1.34
N THR A 111 -0.19 3.01 -2.01
CA THR A 111 -0.01 3.13 -3.46
C THR A 111 1.18 4.01 -3.82
N SER A 112 1.68 3.87 -5.04
CA SER A 112 2.78 4.70 -5.55
C SER A 112 2.37 6.12 -5.92
N ASP A 113 1.07 6.39 -6.11
CA ASP A 113 0.54 7.68 -6.54
C ASP A 113 0.11 8.63 -5.40
N THR A 114 0.40 8.25 -4.15
CA THR A 114 0.23 9.08 -2.96
C THR A 114 1.60 9.48 -2.37
N PRO A 115 2.35 10.41 -2.99
CA PRO A 115 3.75 10.65 -2.64
C PRO A 115 3.97 11.31 -1.27
N PHE A 116 2.91 11.84 -0.65
CA PHE A 116 2.99 12.60 0.60
C PHE A 116 2.62 11.79 1.85
N LEU A 117 2.72 10.46 1.81
CA LEU A 117 2.41 9.62 2.96
C LEU A 117 3.21 10.07 4.20
N VAL A 118 2.51 10.35 5.28
CA VAL A 118 3.11 10.63 6.58
C VAL A 118 3.52 9.31 7.24
N PRO A 119 4.83 9.04 7.48
CA PRO A 119 5.31 7.75 8.01
C PRO A 119 4.68 7.39 9.36
N GLU A 120 4.41 8.39 10.19
CA GLU A 120 3.77 8.21 11.49
C GLU A 120 2.36 7.62 11.37
N LEU A 121 1.59 8.01 10.36
CA LEU A 121 0.27 7.42 10.10
C LEU A 121 0.38 5.92 9.81
N ALA A 122 1.33 5.53 8.97
CA ALA A 122 1.58 4.11 8.66
C ALA A 122 1.99 3.33 9.93
N ARG A 123 2.82 3.94 10.79
CA ARG A 123 3.26 3.35 12.05
C ARG A 123 2.10 3.14 13.03
N VAL A 124 1.24 4.13 13.19
CA VAL A 124 0.07 4.06 14.08
C VAL A 124 -0.92 3.02 13.58
N LEU A 125 -1.24 3.01 12.28
CA LEU A 125 -2.14 2.00 11.68
C LEU A 125 -1.61 0.59 11.91
N PHE A 126 -0.31 0.37 11.67
CA PHE A 126 0.29 -0.95 11.84
C PHE A 126 0.30 -1.40 13.31
N SER A 127 0.59 -0.50 14.25
CA SER A 127 0.55 -0.79 15.68
C SER A 127 -0.87 -1.19 16.12
N ARG A 128 -1.87 -0.37 15.76
CA ARG A 128 -3.28 -0.61 16.12
C ARG A 128 -3.84 -1.90 15.54
N ALA A 129 -3.50 -2.23 14.29
CA ALA A 129 -3.89 -3.50 13.68
C ALA A 129 -3.35 -4.72 14.45
N ARG A 130 -2.19 -4.60 15.07
CA ARG A 130 -1.57 -5.69 15.88
C ARG A 130 -2.17 -5.82 17.27
N GLU A 131 -2.76 -4.77 17.82
CA GLU A 131 -3.44 -4.80 19.14
C GLU A 131 -4.70 -5.68 19.13
N GLY A 132 -5.24 -5.98 17.97
CA GLY A 132 -6.09 -7.13 17.82
C GLY A 132 -7.47 -6.99 17.24
N GLY A 133 -8.04 -8.13 16.89
CA GLY A 133 -9.45 -8.37 16.67
C GLY A 133 -9.98 -8.12 15.27
N CYS A 134 -9.26 -7.42 14.38
CA CYS A 134 -9.73 -7.16 13.02
C CYS A 134 -8.87 -7.82 11.95
N ASP A 135 -9.45 -8.08 10.79
CA ASP A 135 -8.77 -8.58 9.61
C ASP A 135 -8.21 -7.43 8.77
N VAL A 136 -8.86 -6.27 8.86
CA VAL A 136 -8.49 -5.03 8.19
C VAL A 136 -8.53 -3.88 9.18
N PHE A 137 -7.51 -3.00 9.16
CA PHE A 137 -7.52 -1.76 9.92
C PHE A 137 -7.11 -0.59 9.01
N ILE A 138 -8.03 0.34 8.73
CA ILE A 138 -7.88 1.39 7.73
C ILE A 138 -8.22 2.78 8.28
N SER A 139 -7.72 3.83 7.62
CA SER A 139 -8.02 5.21 7.97
C SER A 139 -9.43 5.62 7.53
N ARG A 140 -9.99 6.60 8.25
CA ARG A 140 -11.11 7.42 7.77
C ARG A 140 -10.63 8.84 7.48
N TRP A 141 -11.04 9.39 6.34
CA TRP A 141 -10.72 10.75 5.95
C TRP A 141 -11.88 11.37 5.16
N ASN A 142 -12.27 12.61 5.52
CA ASN A 142 -13.42 13.32 4.93
C ASN A 142 -14.69 12.45 4.88
N GLY A 143 -14.97 11.74 5.98
CA GLY A 143 -16.13 10.86 6.11
C GLY A 143 -16.07 9.56 5.32
N MET A 144 -14.98 9.31 4.57
CA MET A 144 -14.79 8.11 3.76
C MET A 144 -13.74 7.18 4.36
N ILE A 145 -13.78 5.91 3.98
CA ILE A 145 -12.72 4.96 4.27
C ILE A 145 -11.60 5.09 3.23
N GLU A 146 -10.37 4.89 3.67
CA GLU A 146 -9.17 4.95 2.82
C GLU A 146 -8.55 3.55 2.66
N PRO A 147 -9.04 2.75 1.70
CA PRO A 147 -8.62 1.36 1.51
C PRO A 147 -7.12 1.17 1.26
N LEU A 148 -6.49 2.15 0.63
CA LEU A 148 -5.09 2.09 0.20
C LEU A 148 -4.16 2.88 1.14
N CYS A 149 -4.63 3.09 2.37
CA CYS A 149 -3.82 3.50 3.52
C CYS A 149 -4.28 2.73 4.75
N GLY A 150 -3.84 1.47 4.86
CA GLY A 150 -4.32 0.57 5.91
C GLY A 150 -3.55 -0.74 6.01
N VAL A 151 -3.94 -1.55 6.96
CA VAL A 151 -3.31 -2.83 7.29
C VAL A 151 -4.28 -3.97 7.03
N TYR A 152 -3.79 -5.00 6.36
CA TYR A 152 -4.57 -6.17 5.95
C TYR A 152 -3.92 -7.46 6.47
N SER A 153 -4.71 -8.32 7.08
CA SER A 153 -4.29 -9.64 7.52
C SER A 153 -4.38 -10.65 6.36
N PRO A 154 -3.47 -11.63 6.26
CA PRO A 154 -3.65 -12.75 5.33
C PRO A 154 -4.93 -13.57 5.54
N ARG A 155 -5.64 -13.40 6.64
CA ARG A 155 -6.99 -13.96 6.85
C ARG A 155 -8.01 -13.43 5.86
N CYS A 156 -7.73 -12.29 5.22
CA CYS A 156 -8.56 -11.69 4.17
C CYS A 156 -8.54 -12.49 2.85
N ILE A 157 -7.55 -13.35 2.62
CA ILE A 157 -7.35 -14.02 1.33
C ILE A 157 -8.61 -14.75 0.83
N PRO A 158 -9.30 -15.60 1.62
CA PRO A 158 -10.51 -16.28 1.14
C PRO A 158 -11.64 -15.32 0.74
N ALA A 159 -11.85 -14.27 1.52
CA ALA A 159 -12.86 -13.25 1.23
C ALA A 159 -12.51 -12.43 -0.02
N ILE A 160 -11.22 -12.17 -0.25
CA ILE A 160 -10.77 -11.50 -1.48
C ILE A 160 -11.02 -12.42 -2.68
N GLU A 161 -10.66 -13.69 -2.61
CA GLU A 161 -10.85 -14.67 -3.69
C GLU A 161 -12.33 -14.76 -4.13
N GLU A 162 -13.27 -14.71 -3.19
CA GLU A 162 -14.71 -14.69 -3.48
C GLU A 162 -15.14 -13.45 -4.29
N ILE A 163 -14.49 -12.29 -4.02
CA ILE A 163 -14.88 -10.99 -4.60
C ILE A 163 -14.07 -10.62 -5.84
N LEU A 164 -12.91 -11.21 -6.06
CA LEU A 164 -12.02 -10.90 -7.20
C LEU A 164 -12.75 -10.82 -8.54
N PRO A 165 -13.67 -11.78 -8.89
CA PRO A 165 -14.41 -11.72 -10.16
C PRO A 165 -15.29 -10.47 -10.27
N LYS A 166 -15.78 -9.93 -9.17
CA LYS A 166 -16.66 -8.75 -9.12
C LYS A 166 -15.89 -7.43 -9.27
N ARG A 167 -14.56 -7.42 -9.04
CA ARG A 167 -13.66 -6.26 -9.15
C ARG A 167 -14.10 -5.01 -8.36
N LYS A 168 -14.85 -5.19 -7.27
CA LYS A 168 -15.41 -4.10 -6.44
C LYS A 168 -14.97 -4.25 -4.99
N ILE A 169 -13.93 -3.53 -4.60
CA ILE A 169 -13.37 -3.58 -3.25
C ILE A 169 -14.41 -3.31 -2.15
N ARG A 170 -15.45 -2.51 -2.42
CA ARG A 170 -16.52 -2.23 -1.45
C ARG A 170 -17.29 -3.47 -1.02
N LEU A 171 -17.37 -4.50 -1.87
CA LEU A 171 -18.04 -5.76 -1.56
C LEU A 171 -17.24 -6.66 -0.62
N PHE A 172 -15.96 -6.36 -0.43
CA PHE A 172 -15.06 -7.09 0.43
C PHE A 172 -15.29 -6.83 1.93
N TYR A 173 -15.50 -5.56 2.31
CA TYR A 173 -15.57 -5.17 3.72
C TYR A 173 -16.67 -5.85 4.54
N PRO A 174 -17.86 -6.15 4.01
CA PRO A 174 -18.88 -6.92 4.74
C PRO A 174 -18.47 -8.37 5.08
N LEU A 175 -17.44 -8.91 4.43
CA LEU A 175 -16.99 -10.29 4.60
C LEU A 175 -15.87 -10.45 5.64
N VAL A 176 -15.37 -9.34 6.18
CA VAL A 176 -14.21 -9.32 7.10
C VAL A 176 -14.46 -8.38 8.28
N THR A 177 -13.76 -8.63 9.38
CA THR A 177 -13.81 -7.71 10.52
C THR A 177 -12.92 -6.50 10.25
N THR A 178 -13.54 -5.31 10.10
CA THR A 178 -12.83 -4.07 9.80
C THR A 178 -12.80 -3.12 10.99
N GLY A 179 -11.60 -2.76 11.43
CA GLY A 179 -11.35 -1.66 12.37
C GLY A 179 -10.99 -0.36 11.63
N TYR A 180 -11.20 0.76 12.29
CA TYR A 180 -10.98 2.08 11.70
C TYR A 180 -10.16 2.98 12.63
N LEU A 181 -9.16 3.66 12.07
CA LEU A 181 -8.59 4.84 12.70
C LEU A 181 -9.53 6.02 12.41
N PRO A 182 -10.20 6.58 13.43
CA PRO A 182 -11.15 7.66 13.22
C PRO A 182 -10.45 8.92 12.71
N GLU A 183 -11.21 9.77 11.99
CA GLU A 183 -10.68 10.95 11.31
C GLU A 183 -9.98 11.91 12.27
N GLU A 184 -10.52 12.08 13.50
CA GLU A 184 -9.93 12.94 14.52
C GLU A 184 -8.49 12.50 14.86
N LYS A 185 -8.27 11.18 14.94
CA LYS A 185 -6.92 10.63 15.18
C LYS A 185 -6.00 10.75 13.97
N VAL A 186 -6.57 10.66 12.78
CA VAL A 186 -5.81 10.94 11.55
C VAL A 186 -5.37 12.40 11.53
N ARG A 187 -6.26 13.35 11.85
CA ARG A 187 -5.95 14.79 11.89
C ARG A 187 -4.90 15.19 12.93
N GLU A 188 -4.79 14.44 14.03
CA GLU A 188 -3.70 14.65 15.01
C GLU A 188 -2.31 14.35 14.40
N ILE A 189 -2.23 13.44 13.41
CA ILE A 189 -0.99 12.97 12.80
C ILE A 189 -0.72 13.68 11.46
N ASP A 190 -1.75 13.83 10.66
CA ASP A 190 -1.74 14.40 9.31
C ASP A 190 -2.89 15.41 9.17
N PRO A 191 -2.75 16.62 9.72
CA PRO A 191 -3.84 17.61 9.79
C PRO A 191 -4.44 17.99 8.43
N GLU A 192 -3.60 17.98 7.39
CA GLU A 192 -3.99 18.35 6.03
C GLU A 192 -4.43 17.15 5.19
N GLY A 193 -4.29 15.90 5.70
CA GLY A 193 -4.60 14.68 4.96
C GLY A 193 -3.69 14.45 3.75
N LYS A 194 -2.45 14.89 3.84
CA LYS A 194 -1.45 14.74 2.76
C LYS A 194 -1.26 13.29 2.33
N SER A 195 -1.38 12.36 3.28
CA SER A 195 -1.25 10.92 3.00
C SER A 195 -2.26 10.39 1.99
N PHE A 196 -3.39 11.09 1.78
CA PHE A 196 -4.49 10.70 0.90
C PHE A 196 -4.52 11.48 -0.42
N VAL A 197 -3.57 12.39 -0.63
CA VAL A 197 -3.47 13.15 -1.88
C VAL A 197 -2.93 12.25 -2.98
N ASN A 198 -3.81 11.92 -3.94
CA ASN A 198 -3.48 11.14 -5.13
C ASN A 198 -3.05 12.06 -6.28
N ILE A 199 -1.97 11.70 -6.96
CA ILE A 199 -1.52 12.36 -8.18
C ILE A 199 -1.98 11.49 -9.37
N ASN A 200 -3.11 11.85 -9.97
CA ASN A 200 -3.75 11.09 -11.02
C ASN A 200 -3.59 11.72 -12.41
N THR A 201 -3.38 13.04 -12.47
CA THR A 201 -3.31 13.83 -13.69
C THR A 201 -2.07 14.72 -13.69
N GLU A 202 -1.72 15.27 -14.87
CA GLU A 202 -0.67 16.30 -14.95
C GLU A 202 -1.05 17.57 -14.18
N GLU A 203 -2.34 17.87 -14.08
CA GLU A 203 -2.83 18.99 -13.30
C GLU A 203 -2.60 18.77 -11.81
N ASP A 204 -2.89 17.57 -11.29
CA ASP A 204 -2.56 17.21 -9.89
C ASP A 204 -1.07 17.35 -9.64
N TYR A 205 -0.25 16.86 -10.58
CA TYR A 205 1.20 16.95 -10.46
C TYR A 205 1.65 18.42 -10.39
N ARG A 206 1.20 19.28 -11.32
CA ARG A 206 1.57 20.72 -11.31
C ARG A 206 1.11 21.41 -10.03
N ARG A 207 -0.08 21.07 -9.54
CA ARG A 207 -0.67 21.68 -8.33
C ARG A 207 0.10 21.32 -7.07
N HIS A 208 0.54 20.07 -6.92
CA HIS A 208 1.10 19.55 -5.67
C HIS A 208 2.62 19.44 -5.66
N ILE A 209 3.25 19.28 -6.83
CA ILE A 209 4.70 19.04 -6.96
C ILE A 209 5.40 20.25 -7.61
N GLY A 210 4.82 20.81 -8.65
CA GLY A 210 5.38 21.97 -9.37
C GLY A 210 5.47 21.76 -10.89
N PRO A 211 5.96 22.78 -11.62
CA PRO A 211 6.13 22.70 -13.06
C PRO A 211 7.23 21.72 -13.42
N GLY A 212 6.97 20.80 -14.33
CA GLY A 212 7.99 19.93 -14.95
C GLY A 212 7.69 18.44 -14.87
N LEU A 213 6.80 17.98 -15.75
CA LEU A 213 6.81 16.60 -16.23
C LEU A 213 7.65 16.47 -17.50
#